data_86fe57ebb35db9b964c79c7a1c08d446
#
_entry.id   86fe57ebb35db9b964c79c7a1c08d446
#
_cell.length_a   1.000
_cell.length_b   1.000
_cell.length_c   1.000
_cell.angle_alpha   90.00
_cell.angle_beta   90.00
_cell.angle_gamma   90.00
#
_symmetry.space_group_name_H-M   'P 1'
#
loop_
_entity.id
_entity.type
_entity.pdbx_description
1 polymer ?
#
loop_
_entity_poly.entity_id
_entity_poly.type
_entity_poly.pdbx_seq_one_letter_code
_entity_poly.pdbx_strand_id
1 'polypeptide(L)'
;GAEIRPSSKFFFMPNCVTNKLSIRGTDNQIEQILSAIAEKEKTDAISRSPIDFNNIIPMPADLNVESGSRGHQGLEYIIGLSKSESREEVCKTWDSLTQEEKDNRLLFGAKYFTNTMRYGFPTWYEWRTQNWGTKWNACNASKSGNIIFFGTAWSTPEPIIKALSVKY
;
A
#
# COMPACT_ATOMS: atom_id res chain seq x y z
N GLY A 1 4.60 -23.93 -35.87
CA GLY A 1 4.91 -23.97 -34.45
C GLY A 1 4.95 -22.57 -33.89
N ALA A 2 3.92 -22.19 -33.13
CA ALA A 2 3.91 -20.92 -32.39
C ALA A 2 4.45 -21.17 -30.99
N GLU A 3 5.65 -20.64 -30.69
CA GLU A 3 6.20 -20.60 -29.34
C GLU A 3 5.38 -19.60 -28.49
N ILE A 4 4.60 -20.12 -27.57
CA ILE A 4 3.96 -19.31 -26.51
C ILE A 4 5.07 -19.07 -25.46
N ARG A 5 5.66 -17.88 -25.46
CA ARG A 5 6.52 -17.43 -24.36
C ARG A 5 5.63 -17.00 -23.19
N PRO A 6 5.78 -17.57 -21.99
CA PRO A 6 5.09 -17.06 -20.82
C PRO A 6 5.66 -15.68 -20.47
N SER A 7 4.84 -14.65 -20.60
CA SER A 7 5.14 -13.31 -20.11
C SER A 7 5.03 -13.27 -18.59
N SER A 8 5.98 -13.86 -17.89
CA SER A 8 6.19 -13.54 -16.49
C SER A 8 6.94 -12.21 -16.43
N LYS A 9 6.22 -11.11 -16.28
CA LYS A 9 6.82 -9.86 -15.82
C LYS A 9 7.31 -10.09 -14.39
N PHE A 10 8.51 -10.61 -14.25
CA PHE A 10 9.26 -10.48 -13.01
C PHE A 10 9.49 -8.98 -12.78
N PHE A 11 8.65 -8.37 -11.96
CA PHE A 11 8.99 -7.11 -11.34
C PHE A 11 10.18 -7.39 -10.42
N PHE A 12 11.37 -7.09 -10.93
CA PHE A 12 12.58 -7.04 -10.12
C PHE A 12 12.37 -5.87 -9.15
N MET A 13 11.89 -6.16 -7.94
CA MET A 13 11.85 -5.17 -6.87
C MET A 13 13.25 -5.07 -6.28
N PRO A 14 13.98 -3.97 -6.49
CA PRO A 14 15.21 -3.76 -5.76
C PRO A 14 14.87 -3.66 -4.28
N ASN A 15 15.59 -4.40 -3.43
CA ASN A 15 15.42 -4.43 -1.98
C ASN A 15 14.12 -5.10 -1.47
N CYS A 16 13.89 -6.35 -1.89
CA CYS A 16 12.87 -7.22 -1.30
C CYS A 16 13.42 -7.89 -0.04
N VAL A 17 12.67 -7.79 1.06
CA VAL A 17 12.95 -8.50 2.32
C VAL A 17 12.15 -9.79 2.34
N THR A 18 12.81 -10.92 2.54
CA THR A 18 12.14 -12.22 2.74
C THR A 18 11.75 -12.37 4.21
N ASN A 19 10.49 -12.64 4.45
CA ASN A 19 9.92 -12.84 5.78
C ASN A 19 9.50 -14.30 5.96
N LYS A 20 9.62 -14.81 7.18
CA LYS A 20 9.12 -16.11 7.62
C LYS A 20 8.21 -15.91 8.82
N LEU A 21 6.92 -16.17 8.66
CA LEU A 21 5.93 -16.15 9.72
C LEU A 21 5.61 -17.58 10.15
N SER A 22 5.90 -17.93 11.41
CA SER A 22 5.53 -19.22 12.00
C SER A 22 4.38 -19.02 12.97
N ILE A 23 3.25 -19.71 12.76
CA ILE A 23 2.08 -19.64 13.61
C ILE A 23 2.13 -20.84 14.58
N ARG A 24 1.92 -20.60 15.87
CA ARG A 24 1.92 -21.62 16.91
C ARG A 24 0.56 -21.66 17.60
N GLY A 25 0.06 -22.86 17.91
CA GLY A 25 -1.21 -23.08 18.56
C GLY A 25 -1.69 -24.50 18.33
N THR A 26 -2.94 -24.79 18.66
CA THR A 26 -3.62 -26.02 18.26
C THR A 26 -3.90 -25.99 16.75
N ASP A 27 -4.08 -27.17 16.14
CA ASP A 27 -4.36 -27.26 14.70
C ASP A 27 -5.56 -26.40 14.28
N ASN A 28 -6.63 -26.42 15.08
CA ASN A 28 -7.82 -25.58 14.83
C ASN A 28 -7.52 -24.09 14.90
N GLN A 29 -6.72 -23.63 15.87
CA GLN A 29 -6.32 -22.23 15.97
C GLN A 29 -5.45 -21.80 14.77
N ILE A 30 -4.50 -22.64 14.38
CA ILE A 30 -3.63 -22.40 13.22
C ILE A 30 -4.47 -22.27 11.95
N GLU A 31 -5.42 -23.18 11.72
CA GLU A 31 -6.30 -23.16 10.54
C GLU A 31 -7.18 -21.90 10.51
N GLN A 32 -7.76 -21.52 11.65
CA GLN A 32 -8.55 -20.29 11.78
C GLN A 32 -7.72 -19.04 11.44
N ILE A 33 -6.50 -18.92 11.96
CA ILE A 33 -5.61 -17.80 11.67
C ILE A 33 -5.25 -17.78 10.19
N LEU A 34 -4.80 -18.90 9.63
CA LEU A 34 -4.42 -19.02 8.22
C LEU A 34 -5.58 -18.64 7.29
N SER A 35 -6.79 -19.09 7.58
CA SER A 35 -7.99 -18.74 6.82
C SER A 35 -8.34 -17.26 6.93
N ALA A 36 -8.18 -16.66 8.11
CA ALA A 36 -8.52 -15.26 8.36
C ALA A 36 -7.58 -14.27 7.68
N ILE A 37 -6.29 -14.63 7.51
CA ILE A 37 -5.27 -13.74 6.92
C ILE A 37 -5.04 -13.96 5.43
N ALA A 38 -5.52 -15.09 4.87
CA ALA A 38 -5.37 -15.40 3.45
C ALA A 38 -6.18 -14.42 2.57
N GLU A 39 -5.74 -14.24 1.33
CA GLU A 39 -6.49 -13.48 0.33
C GLU A 39 -7.90 -14.07 0.14
N LYS A 40 -8.93 -13.23 0.12
CA LYS A 40 -10.30 -13.64 -0.15
C LYS A 40 -10.44 -14.12 -1.59
N GLU A 41 -11.44 -14.98 -1.85
CA GLU A 41 -11.68 -15.51 -3.20
C GLU A 41 -11.82 -14.39 -4.23
N LYS A 42 -10.98 -14.49 -5.27
CA LYS A 42 -11.22 -13.80 -6.54
C LYS A 42 -11.65 -14.84 -7.55
N THR A 43 -12.68 -14.54 -8.32
CA THR A 43 -13.33 -15.45 -9.27
C THR A 43 -12.37 -16.05 -10.31
N ASP A 44 -11.22 -15.40 -10.55
CA ASP A 44 -10.29 -15.71 -11.64
C ASP A 44 -8.85 -16.04 -11.20
N ALA A 45 -8.58 -16.24 -9.91
CA ALA A 45 -7.22 -16.46 -9.42
C ALA A 45 -6.89 -17.95 -9.33
N ILE A 46 -5.90 -18.38 -10.10
CA ILE A 46 -5.35 -19.75 -10.11
C ILE A 46 -4.70 -20.11 -8.76
N SER A 47 -4.29 -19.14 -7.97
CA SER A 47 -3.65 -19.33 -6.66
C SER A 47 -3.91 -18.13 -5.76
N ARG A 48 -4.36 -18.39 -4.53
CA ARG A 48 -4.55 -17.37 -3.48
C ARG A 48 -3.26 -17.12 -2.73
N SER A 49 -2.98 -15.87 -2.42
CA SER A 49 -1.92 -15.55 -1.47
C SER A 49 -2.31 -16.06 -0.06
N PRO A 50 -1.43 -16.79 0.62
CA PRO A 50 -1.68 -17.25 1.99
C PRO A 50 -1.69 -16.10 3.02
N ILE A 51 -1.37 -14.88 2.62
CA ILE A 51 -1.39 -13.69 3.46
C ILE A 51 -1.79 -12.46 2.66
N ASP A 52 -2.72 -11.68 3.22
CA ASP A 52 -3.15 -10.36 2.72
C ASP A 52 -3.18 -9.37 3.90
N PHE A 53 -2.37 -8.34 3.82
CA PHE A 53 -2.27 -7.32 4.87
C PHE A 53 -3.58 -6.55 5.09
N ASN A 54 -4.43 -6.44 4.06
CA ASN A 54 -5.76 -5.84 4.20
C ASN A 54 -6.71 -6.66 5.10
N ASN A 55 -6.50 -7.97 5.22
CA ASN A 55 -7.27 -8.80 6.14
C ASN A 55 -6.80 -8.68 7.59
N ILE A 56 -5.61 -8.09 7.82
CA ILE A 56 -4.99 -7.89 9.13
C ILE A 56 -5.21 -6.45 9.60
N ILE A 57 -4.77 -5.48 8.80
CA ILE A 57 -4.97 -4.04 9.00
C ILE A 57 -5.57 -3.46 7.72
N PRO A 58 -6.91 -3.35 7.61
CA PRO A 58 -7.57 -2.89 6.40
C PRO A 58 -7.31 -1.42 6.12
N MET A 59 -6.86 -1.11 4.90
CA MET A 59 -6.69 0.25 4.43
C MET A 59 -8.06 0.85 4.03
N PRO A 60 -8.38 2.08 4.47
CA PRO A 60 -9.57 2.78 3.99
C PRO A 60 -9.56 2.95 2.46
N ALA A 61 -10.69 2.66 1.82
CA ALA A 61 -10.81 2.69 0.35
C ALA A 61 -10.54 4.08 -0.25
N ASP A 62 -10.92 5.14 0.46
CA ASP A 62 -10.72 6.53 0.04
C ASP A 62 -9.22 6.89 -0.14
N LEU A 63 -8.33 6.19 0.56
CA LEU A 63 -6.88 6.38 0.44
C LEU A 63 -6.30 5.76 -0.84
N ASN A 64 -7.07 4.97 -1.60
CA ASN A 64 -6.61 4.38 -2.85
C ASN A 64 -6.61 5.42 -3.99
N VAL A 65 -5.87 6.49 -3.81
CA VAL A 65 -5.63 7.56 -4.79
C VAL A 65 -4.18 7.55 -5.22
N GLU A 66 -3.91 7.97 -6.46
CA GLU A 66 -2.54 8.05 -6.98
C GLU A 66 -1.66 8.87 -6.03
N SER A 67 -0.51 8.31 -5.62
CA SER A 67 0.50 9.03 -4.85
C SER A 67 1.53 9.64 -5.79
N GLY A 68 1.61 10.98 -5.82
CA GLY A 68 2.50 11.66 -6.74
C GLY A 68 2.58 13.18 -6.52
N SER A 69 3.54 13.80 -7.19
CA SER A 69 3.84 15.24 -7.05
C SER A 69 2.64 16.15 -7.37
N ARG A 70 1.80 15.77 -8.34
CA ARG A 70 0.59 16.55 -8.71
C ARG A 70 -0.36 16.75 -7.54
N GLY A 71 -0.62 15.68 -6.78
CA GLY A 71 -1.49 15.74 -5.61
C GLY A 71 -0.88 16.56 -4.47
N HIS A 72 0.41 16.41 -4.21
CA HIS A 72 1.12 17.19 -3.20
C HIS A 72 1.15 18.67 -3.55
N GLN A 73 1.48 19.05 -4.79
CA GLN A 73 1.44 20.43 -5.26
C GLN A 73 0.04 21.05 -5.16
N GLY A 74 -0.99 20.30 -5.51
CA GLY A 74 -2.37 20.73 -5.33
C GLY A 74 -2.75 20.93 -3.87
N LEU A 75 -2.34 20.03 -2.99
CA LEU A 75 -2.53 20.15 -1.54
C LEU A 75 -1.80 21.39 -0.99
N GLU A 76 -0.52 21.58 -1.32
CA GLU A 76 0.29 22.73 -0.89
C GLU A 76 -0.35 24.05 -1.32
N TYR A 77 -0.88 24.11 -2.55
CA TYR A 77 -1.60 25.29 -3.03
C TYR A 77 -2.87 25.56 -2.23
N ILE A 78 -3.68 24.52 -1.96
CA ILE A 78 -4.96 24.63 -1.22
C ILE A 78 -4.71 25.12 0.21
N ILE A 79 -3.73 24.53 0.92
CA ILE A 79 -3.46 24.91 2.32
C ILE A 79 -2.54 26.12 2.45
N GLY A 80 -1.95 26.59 1.33
CA GLY A 80 -1.03 27.72 1.32
C GLY A 80 0.30 27.46 2.04
N LEU A 81 0.68 26.19 2.22
CA LEU A 81 1.89 25.76 2.90
C LEU A 81 2.69 24.84 1.98
N SER A 82 3.97 25.11 1.83
CA SER A 82 4.93 24.19 1.22
C SER A 82 5.97 23.76 2.25
N LYS A 83 6.45 22.53 2.13
CA LYS A 83 7.52 22.00 2.99
C LYS A 83 8.90 22.50 2.61
N SER A 84 9.09 22.92 1.37
CA SER A 84 10.40 23.24 0.79
C SER A 84 10.47 24.58 0.09
N GLU A 85 9.35 25.23 -0.19
CA GLU A 85 9.28 26.45 -0.97
C GLU A 85 8.48 27.54 -0.22
N SER A 86 8.83 28.81 -0.46
CA SER A 86 8.00 29.91 0.02
C SER A 86 6.64 29.92 -0.70
N ARG A 87 5.63 30.53 -0.06
CA ARG A 87 4.30 30.70 -0.69
C ARG A 87 4.40 31.41 -2.06
N GLU A 88 5.33 32.34 -2.19
CA GLU A 88 5.56 33.07 -3.43
C GLU A 88 6.07 32.17 -4.56
N GLU A 89 6.97 31.24 -4.27
CA GLU A 89 7.48 30.25 -5.23
C GLU A 89 6.39 29.27 -5.64
N VAL A 90 5.58 28.77 -4.68
CA VAL A 90 4.42 27.93 -4.96
C VAL A 90 3.45 28.65 -5.90
N CYS A 91 3.13 29.91 -5.65
CA CYS A 91 2.25 30.71 -6.52
C CYS A 91 2.86 30.92 -7.92
N LYS A 92 4.14 31.24 -8.03
CA LYS A 92 4.83 31.40 -9.33
C LYS A 92 4.78 30.10 -10.14
N THR A 93 5.09 28.97 -9.50
CA THR A 93 5.00 27.66 -10.15
C THR A 93 3.57 27.38 -10.59
N TRP A 94 2.59 27.69 -9.75
CA TRP A 94 1.18 27.52 -10.06
C TRP A 94 0.73 28.38 -11.25
N ASP A 95 1.13 29.64 -11.30
CA ASP A 95 0.74 30.59 -12.36
C ASP A 95 1.30 30.19 -13.73
N SER A 96 2.41 29.46 -13.77
CA SER A 96 3.00 28.93 -15.01
C SER A 96 2.25 27.76 -15.63
N LEU A 97 1.31 27.14 -14.89
CA LEU A 97 0.55 25.98 -15.34
C LEU A 97 -0.62 26.37 -16.27
N THR A 98 -0.94 25.49 -17.19
CA THR A 98 -2.19 25.56 -17.97
C THR A 98 -3.41 25.39 -17.07
N GLN A 99 -4.58 25.81 -17.52
CA GLN A 99 -5.83 25.67 -16.76
C GLN A 99 -6.15 24.19 -16.49
N GLU A 100 -5.95 23.32 -17.47
CA GLU A 100 -6.16 21.87 -17.32
C GLU A 100 -5.24 21.27 -16.23
N GLU A 101 -3.98 21.68 -16.19
CA GLU A 101 -3.04 21.24 -15.17
C GLU A 101 -3.43 21.75 -13.77
N LYS A 102 -3.89 23.00 -13.66
CA LYS A 102 -4.40 23.57 -12.42
C LYS A 102 -5.61 22.79 -11.90
N ASP A 103 -6.58 22.55 -12.77
CA ASP A 103 -7.81 21.82 -12.42
C ASP A 103 -7.50 20.39 -11.95
N ASN A 104 -6.57 19.73 -12.63
CA ASN A 104 -6.13 18.38 -12.26
C ASN A 104 -5.43 18.37 -10.89
N ARG A 105 -4.50 19.32 -10.65
CA ARG A 105 -3.82 19.41 -9.34
C ARG A 105 -4.79 19.76 -8.22
N LEU A 106 -5.77 20.66 -8.46
CA LEU A 106 -6.79 20.99 -7.47
C LEU A 106 -7.67 19.78 -7.13
N LEU A 107 -8.06 19.00 -8.12
CA LEU A 107 -8.86 17.79 -7.91
C LEU A 107 -8.12 16.77 -7.01
N PHE A 108 -6.84 16.49 -7.33
CA PHE A 108 -6.02 15.60 -6.50
C PHE A 108 -5.71 16.21 -5.14
N GLY A 109 -5.38 17.48 -5.08
CA GLY A 109 -5.11 18.21 -3.83
C GLY A 109 -6.29 18.22 -2.88
N ALA A 110 -7.52 18.39 -3.38
CA ALA A 110 -8.74 18.31 -2.59
C ALA A 110 -8.96 16.91 -2.02
N LYS A 111 -8.71 15.86 -2.79
CA LYS A 111 -8.75 14.47 -2.29
C LYS A 111 -7.71 14.25 -1.19
N TYR A 112 -6.48 14.71 -1.41
CA TYR A 112 -5.40 14.60 -0.44
C TYR A 112 -5.73 15.34 0.87
N PHE A 113 -6.28 16.56 0.75
CA PHE A 113 -6.73 17.34 1.91
C PHE A 113 -7.81 16.59 2.70
N THR A 114 -8.86 16.14 2.02
CA THR A 114 -9.96 15.39 2.64
C THR A 114 -9.46 14.13 3.34
N ASN A 115 -8.59 13.36 2.68
CA ASN A 115 -8.01 12.15 3.23
C ASN A 115 -7.14 12.45 4.46
N THR A 116 -6.31 13.50 4.38
CA THR A 116 -5.45 13.92 5.49
C THR A 116 -6.29 14.32 6.70
N MET A 117 -7.37 15.07 6.51
CA MET A 117 -8.28 15.47 7.59
C MET A 117 -9.00 14.27 8.22
N ARG A 118 -9.36 13.28 7.42
CA ARG A 118 -10.15 12.12 7.88
C ARG A 118 -9.31 11.00 8.45
N TYR A 119 -8.16 10.72 7.86
CA TYR A 119 -7.35 9.53 8.15
C TYR A 119 -5.94 9.87 8.65
N GLY A 120 -5.53 11.15 8.62
CA GLY A 120 -4.16 11.58 8.92
C GLY A 120 -3.16 11.36 7.78
N PHE A 121 -3.59 10.86 6.63
CA PHE A 121 -2.74 10.52 5.48
C PHE A 121 -3.39 10.94 4.17
N PRO A 122 -2.62 11.48 3.21
CA PRO A 122 -3.17 11.90 1.92
C PRO A 122 -3.47 10.73 0.97
N THR A 123 -2.66 9.66 0.99
CA THR A 123 -2.76 8.55 0.03
C THR A 123 -2.48 7.19 0.68
N TRP A 124 -2.64 6.14 -0.13
CA TRP A 124 -2.29 4.76 0.24
C TRP A 124 -0.82 4.60 0.64
N TYR A 125 0.09 5.40 0.04
CA TYR A 125 1.52 5.22 0.21
C TYR A 125 1.97 5.55 1.64
N GLU A 126 1.62 6.73 2.13
CA GLU A 126 1.96 7.17 3.50
C GLU A 126 1.26 6.28 4.53
N TRP A 127 -0.02 5.97 4.26
CA TRP A 127 -0.80 5.13 5.16
C TRP A 127 -0.22 3.72 5.29
N ARG A 128 0.09 3.05 4.17
CA ARG A 128 0.67 1.69 4.19
C ARG A 128 2.05 1.67 4.81
N THR A 129 2.89 2.64 4.49
CA THR A 129 4.23 2.75 5.06
C THR A 129 4.16 2.85 6.58
N GLN A 130 3.21 3.62 7.12
CA GLN A 130 3.02 3.78 8.56
C GLN A 130 2.32 2.57 9.21
N ASN A 131 1.24 2.05 8.60
CA ASN A 131 0.38 1.06 9.24
C ASN A 131 0.75 -0.39 8.90
N TRP A 132 1.40 -0.64 7.76
CA TRP A 132 1.92 -1.96 7.41
C TRP A 132 3.43 -2.09 7.62
N GLY A 133 4.16 -0.97 7.70
CA GLY A 133 5.62 -0.93 7.74
C GLY A 133 6.26 -1.17 6.36
N THR A 134 5.48 -1.25 5.30
CA THR A 134 5.91 -1.45 3.91
C THR A 134 4.89 -0.86 2.95
N LYS A 135 5.35 -0.39 1.79
CA LYS A 135 4.47 0.28 0.83
C LYS A 135 3.51 -0.65 0.08
N TRP A 136 3.86 -1.92 -0.07
CA TRP A 136 3.07 -2.90 -0.82
C TRP A 136 2.60 -4.05 0.07
N ASN A 137 1.58 -4.75 -0.39
CA ASN A 137 1.15 -6.01 0.21
C ASN A 137 2.24 -7.09 0.08
N ALA A 138 2.08 -8.19 0.77
CA ALA A 138 2.95 -9.35 0.64
C ALA A 138 3.02 -9.82 -0.82
N CYS A 139 4.23 -10.18 -1.27
CA CYS A 139 4.47 -10.72 -2.61
C CYS A 139 5.19 -12.06 -2.52
N ASN A 140 5.11 -12.86 -3.60
CA ASN A 140 5.76 -14.17 -3.70
C ASN A 140 5.49 -15.06 -2.47
N ALA A 141 4.26 -14.99 -1.96
CA ALA A 141 3.90 -15.69 -0.74
C ALA A 141 3.63 -17.17 -1.00
N SER A 142 4.15 -18.01 -0.11
CA SER A 142 3.94 -19.45 -0.12
C SER A 142 3.71 -19.97 1.30
N LYS A 143 3.01 -21.10 1.42
CA LYS A 143 2.69 -21.73 2.70
C LYS A 143 3.21 -23.17 2.74
N SER A 144 3.80 -23.53 3.89
CA SER A 144 4.16 -24.92 4.20
C SER A 144 3.74 -25.22 5.65
N GLY A 145 2.68 -26.00 5.82
CA GLY A 145 2.08 -26.26 7.13
C GLY A 145 1.63 -24.96 7.82
N ASN A 146 2.18 -24.70 8.99
CA ASN A 146 1.94 -23.51 9.82
C ASN A 146 2.91 -22.36 9.55
N ILE A 147 3.71 -22.45 8.48
CA ILE A 147 4.71 -21.44 8.11
C ILE A 147 4.31 -20.77 6.81
N ILE A 148 4.36 -19.43 6.78
CA ILE A 148 4.19 -18.61 5.59
C ILE A 148 5.53 -17.93 5.29
N PHE A 149 5.99 -18.03 4.04
CA PHE A 149 7.11 -17.27 3.50
C PHE A 149 6.55 -16.21 2.56
N PHE A 150 7.03 -14.98 2.65
CA PHE A 150 6.59 -13.90 1.77
C PHE A 150 7.63 -12.77 1.66
N GLY A 151 7.58 -12.06 0.55
CA GLY A 151 8.41 -10.88 0.31
C GLY A 151 7.69 -9.59 0.70
N THR A 152 8.45 -8.59 1.15
CA THR A 152 7.99 -7.21 1.35
C THR A 152 8.98 -6.21 0.77
N ALA A 153 8.50 -5.03 0.40
CA ALA A 153 9.33 -3.98 -0.16
C ALA A 153 10.07 -3.23 0.96
N TRP A 154 11.40 -3.27 0.93
CA TRP A 154 12.37 -2.50 1.73
C TRP A 154 12.48 -2.87 3.21
N SER A 155 11.41 -3.28 3.88
CA SER A 155 11.38 -3.50 5.31
C SER A 155 10.48 -4.66 5.71
N THR A 156 10.72 -5.24 6.88
CA THR A 156 9.84 -6.20 7.54
C THR A 156 8.54 -5.49 7.95
N PRO A 157 7.36 -6.10 7.79
CA PRO A 157 6.07 -5.49 8.12
C PRO A 157 5.76 -5.62 9.61
N GLU A 158 6.56 -4.99 10.47
CA GLU A 158 6.44 -5.08 11.94
C GLU A 158 5.03 -4.76 12.46
N PRO A 159 4.33 -3.69 12.00
CA PRO A 159 2.97 -3.41 12.45
C PRO A 159 1.98 -4.55 12.16
N ILE A 160 2.12 -5.22 11.02
CA ILE A 160 1.31 -6.39 10.65
C ILE A 160 1.55 -7.54 11.61
N ILE A 161 2.83 -7.85 11.90
CA ILE A 161 3.19 -8.94 12.82
C ILE A 161 2.70 -8.63 14.24
N LYS A 162 2.85 -7.37 14.68
CA LYS A 162 2.34 -6.92 15.98
C LYS A 162 0.81 -7.04 16.07
N ALA A 163 0.09 -6.63 15.04
CA ALA A 163 -1.37 -6.74 14.99
C ALA A 163 -1.83 -8.21 15.08
N LEU A 164 -1.14 -9.13 14.39
CA LEU A 164 -1.41 -10.57 14.49
C LEU A 164 -1.18 -11.09 15.91
N SER A 165 -0.05 -10.75 16.52
CA SER A 165 0.32 -11.23 17.88
C SER A 165 -0.58 -10.67 19.00
N VAL A 166 -1.28 -9.57 18.75
CA VAL A 166 -2.26 -9.00 19.70
C VAL A 166 -3.63 -9.63 19.52
N LYS A 167 -3.96 -10.02 18.28
CA LYS A 167 -5.28 -10.55 17.94
C LYS A 167 -5.43 -12.05 18.26
N TYR A 168 -4.33 -12.79 18.18
CA TYR A 168 -4.28 -14.24 18.31
C TYR A 168 -3.25 -14.69 19.33
#